data_c9dc52ba188a9e837dfbc06055e36126
#
_entry.id   c9dc52ba188a9e837dfbc06055e36126
#
_cell.length_a   1.000
_cell.length_b   1.000
_cell.length_c   1.000
_cell.angle_alpha   90.00
_cell.angle_beta   90.00
_cell.angle_gamma   90.00
#
_symmetry.space_group_name_H-M   'P 1'
#
loop_
_entity.id
_entity.type
_entity.pdbx_description
1 polymer ?
#
loop_
_entity_poly.entity_id
_entity_poly.type
_entity_poly.pdbx_seq_one_letter_code
_entity_poly.pdbx_strand_id
1 'polypeptide(L)'
;DENGEVVRAIDKDILMQEISVKVVEGREERYQFTWPDKRKAIIAANAPSTNTLRPCRKESVNFDTTQNLYIEGDNLEVLKLLQEDYLGSIKLIYIDPPYNTGKEFVYPDKFAQSTEVYMKHSGQFDEEGNIISPNLESNGRFHTDWLNMMYSRLKISLNLLKKDGVIFISIDQHEEANLKKICNEIFGASNFVGEIIWQSATDNNPRQISTEHEYIVCYAKDINELSPWLIESKKAQSIITQYNIIKSQNSRKN
;
A
#
# COMPACT_ATOMS: atom_id res chain seq x y z
N ASP A 1 17.50 11.99 21.20
CA ASP A 1 16.68 13.09 20.71
C ASP A 1 17.47 13.98 19.73
N GLU A 2 16.84 14.99 19.20
CA GLU A 2 17.40 15.91 18.20
C GLU A 2 18.68 16.64 18.66
N ASN A 3 19.01 16.61 19.95
CA ASN A 3 20.16 17.26 20.57
C ASN A 3 21.28 16.28 20.94
N GLY A 4 21.14 14.99 20.57
CA GLY A 4 22.14 13.95 20.90
C GLY A 4 22.09 13.47 22.36
N GLU A 5 21.06 13.86 23.14
CA GLU A 5 20.86 13.32 24.47
C GLU A 5 20.21 11.92 24.39
N VAL A 6 20.69 11.00 25.22
CA VAL A 6 20.15 9.65 25.32
C VAL A 6 18.79 9.71 26.01
N VAL A 7 17.71 9.65 25.23
CA VAL A 7 16.35 9.51 25.75
C VAL A 7 16.12 8.07 26.15
N ARG A 8 15.76 7.81 27.41
CA ARG A 8 15.32 6.50 27.86
C ARG A 8 13.94 6.22 27.26
N ALA A 9 13.87 5.33 26.27
CA ALA A 9 12.63 4.81 25.74
C ALA A 9 12.41 3.39 26.27
N ILE A 10 11.15 3.07 26.61
CA ILE A 10 10.77 1.71 26.98
C ILE A 10 10.57 0.91 25.70
N ASP A 11 11.40 -0.13 25.49
CA ASP A 11 11.12 -1.12 24.47
C ASP A 11 9.93 -1.97 24.93
N LYS A 12 8.79 -1.83 24.25
CA LYS A 12 7.55 -2.51 24.64
C LYS A 12 7.68 -4.02 24.58
N ASP A 13 8.42 -4.55 23.62
CA ASP A 13 8.57 -6.00 23.43
C ASP A 13 9.45 -6.57 24.54
N ILE A 14 10.55 -5.88 24.89
CA ILE A 14 11.39 -6.23 26.04
C ILE A 14 10.59 -6.10 27.34
N LEU A 15 9.83 -5.01 27.50
CA LEU A 15 9.00 -4.85 28.69
C LEU A 15 7.98 -5.97 28.83
N MET A 16 7.29 -6.32 27.73
CA MET A 16 6.31 -7.42 27.75
C MET A 16 6.96 -8.76 28.06
N GLN A 17 8.19 -8.99 27.63
CA GLN A 17 8.98 -10.17 27.94
C GLN A 17 9.37 -10.23 29.42
N GLU A 18 9.78 -9.10 30.00
CA GLU A 18 10.17 -8.98 31.42
C GLU A 18 8.98 -9.14 32.40
N ILE A 19 7.79 -8.68 32.00
CA ILE A 19 6.57 -8.78 32.84
C ILE A 19 5.75 -10.04 32.56
N SER A 20 6.10 -10.81 31.54
CA SER A 20 5.39 -12.06 31.20
C SER A 20 5.81 -13.18 32.16
N VAL A 21 4.82 -13.86 32.74
CA VAL A 21 5.04 -15.07 33.51
C VAL A 21 5.40 -16.29 32.65
N LYS A 22 5.34 -16.17 31.36
CA LYS A 22 5.73 -17.19 30.36
C LYS A 22 6.68 -16.59 29.36
N VAL A 23 7.86 -17.17 29.22
CA VAL A 23 8.77 -16.90 28.11
C VAL A 23 8.24 -17.65 26.90
N VAL A 24 8.03 -16.94 25.78
CA VAL A 24 7.68 -17.55 24.50
C VAL A 24 8.99 -17.93 23.81
N GLU A 25 9.32 -19.22 23.80
CA GLU A 25 10.54 -19.77 23.19
C GLU A 25 10.20 -20.84 22.14
N GLY A 26 11.07 -20.98 21.15
CA GLY A 26 11.02 -22.05 20.18
C GLY A 26 9.79 -22.00 19.25
N ARG A 27 8.92 -23.01 19.34
CA ARG A 27 7.75 -23.11 18.43
C ARG A 27 6.64 -22.07 18.69
N GLU A 28 6.69 -21.40 19.81
CA GLU A 28 5.74 -20.32 20.15
C GLU A 28 6.25 -18.95 19.72
N GLU A 29 7.51 -18.85 19.25
CA GLU A 29 8.01 -17.62 18.62
C GLU A 29 7.19 -17.28 17.37
N ARG A 30 6.82 -16.00 17.27
CA ARG A 30 6.06 -15.51 16.12
C ARG A 30 6.99 -15.08 15.02
N TYR A 31 6.70 -15.50 13.79
CA TYR A 31 7.36 -14.97 12.61
C TYR A 31 7.17 -13.45 12.54
N GLN A 32 8.26 -12.72 12.37
CA GLN A 32 8.27 -11.27 12.16
C GLN A 32 9.09 -10.94 10.93
N PHE A 33 8.49 -10.17 10.03
CA PHE A 33 9.22 -9.57 8.93
C PHE A 33 9.79 -8.24 9.38
N THR A 34 11.12 -8.14 9.51
CA THR A 34 11.81 -6.96 10.05
C THR A 34 12.83 -6.40 9.05
N TRP A 35 13.03 -5.09 9.09
CA TRP A 35 14.04 -4.37 8.33
C TRP A 35 14.48 -3.11 9.11
N PRO A 36 15.61 -2.48 8.75
CA PRO A 36 16.06 -1.24 9.38
C PRO A 36 14.99 -0.14 9.29
N ASP A 37 14.82 0.62 10.37
CA ASP A 37 13.86 1.75 10.49
C ASP A 37 12.36 1.40 10.43
N LYS A 38 11.96 0.13 10.42
CA LYS A 38 10.55 -0.28 10.46
C LYS A 38 9.76 0.44 11.59
N ARG A 39 10.35 0.55 12.78
CA ARG A 39 9.72 1.25 13.91
C ARG A 39 9.46 2.73 13.61
N LYS A 40 10.37 3.39 12.88
CA LYS A 40 10.19 4.78 12.44
C LYS A 40 9.03 4.89 11.44
N ALA A 41 8.90 3.96 10.50
CA ALA A 41 7.77 3.92 9.57
C ALA A 41 6.42 3.75 10.30
N ILE A 42 6.37 2.92 11.35
CA ILE A 42 5.18 2.79 12.21
C ILE A 42 4.84 4.11 12.89
N ILE A 43 5.83 4.77 13.49
CA ILE A 43 5.65 6.06 14.17
C ILE A 43 5.19 7.13 13.17
N ALA A 44 5.79 7.18 11.98
CA ALA A 44 5.42 8.13 10.93
C ALA A 44 3.96 7.97 10.47
N ALA A 45 3.47 6.73 10.35
CA ALA A 45 2.07 6.46 10.03
C ALA A 45 1.11 6.94 11.14
N ASN A 46 1.54 6.86 12.40
CA ASN A 46 0.71 7.21 13.56
C ASN A 46 0.81 8.70 13.94
N ALA A 47 1.85 9.41 13.48
CA ALA A 47 2.03 10.83 13.79
C ALA A 47 0.95 11.66 13.09
N PRO A 48 0.26 12.56 13.80
CA PRO A 48 -0.73 13.45 13.19
C PRO A 48 -0.06 14.42 12.23
N SER A 49 -0.79 14.85 11.20
CA SER A 49 -0.37 15.96 10.34
C SER A 49 -0.76 17.28 10.98
N THR A 50 0.11 18.28 10.83
CA THR A 50 -0.20 19.68 11.19
C THR A 50 -0.64 20.51 9.97
N ASN A 51 -0.70 19.90 8.81
CA ASN A 51 -1.11 20.53 7.56
C ASN A 51 -2.63 20.64 7.45
N THR A 52 -3.10 21.30 6.42
CA THR A 52 -4.52 21.40 6.09
C THR A 52 -4.74 21.40 4.59
N LEU A 53 -5.86 20.84 4.14
CA LEU A 53 -6.28 20.89 2.75
C LEU A 53 -6.83 22.29 2.42
N ARG A 54 -6.43 22.85 1.27
CA ARG A 54 -6.89 24.14 0.78
C ARG A 54 -7.62 23.99 -0.55
N PRO A 55 -8.90 24.42 -0.64
CA PRO A 55 -9.63 24.38 -1.91
C PRO A 55 -8.99 25.27 -2.97
N CYS A 56 -8.72 24.74 -4.15
CA CYS A 56 -8.21 25.48 -5.31
C CYS A 56 -9.31 25.68 -6.35
N ARG A 57 -10.23 26.63 -6.11
CA ARG A 57 -11.40 26.87 -6.98
C ARG A 57 -11.01 27.29 -8.41
N LYS A 58 -9.88 28.00 -8.57
CA LYS A 58 -9.44 28.52 -9.88
C LYS A 58 -9.05 27.41 -10.87
N GLU A 59 -8.54 26.29 -10.36
CA GLU A 59 -8.06 25.16 -11.16
C GLU A 59 -9.07 24.00 -11.17
N SER A 60 -10.17 24.14 -10.44
CA SER A 60 -11.21 23.13 -10.37
C SER A 60 -12.25 23.29 -11.46
N VAL A 61 -12.72 22.18 -12.00
CA VAL A 61 -13.84 22.13 -12.94
C VAL A 61 -15.11 21.74 -12.18
N ASN A 62 -16.17 22.53 -12.33
CA ASN A 62 -17.46 22.30 -11.68
C ASN A 62 -17.34 22.14 -10.14
N PHE A 63 -16.54 22.98 -9.49
CA PHE A 63 -16.17 22.86 -8.08
C PHE A 63 -17.36 22.64 -7.15
N ASP A 64 -18.47 23.37 -7.35
CA ASP A 64 -19.63 23.33 -6.45
C ASP A 64 -20.57 22.12 -6.72
N THR A 65 -20.38 21.38 -7.82
CA THR A 65 -21.26 20.27 -8.21
C THR A 65 -20.56 18.94 -8.38
N THR A 66 -19.23 18.93 -8.54
CA THR A 66 -18.45 17.69 -8.67
C THR A 66 -18.41 16.94 -7.34
N GLN A 67 -18.40 15.62 -7.43
CA GLN A 67 -18.13 14.73 -6.28
C GLN A 67 -16.72 14.13 -6.35
N ASN A 68 -15.94 14.49 -7.36
CA ASN A 68 -14.58 14.02 -7.53
C ASN A 68 -13.61 15.01 -6.87
N LEU A 69 -12.58 14.47 -6.20
CA LEU A 69 -11.52 15.25 -5.56
C LEU A 69 -10.18 14.89 -6.21
N TYR A 70 -9.39 15.90 -6.53
CA TYR A 70 -7.99 15.79 -6.84
C TYR A 70 -7.22 16.53 -5.74
N ILE A 71 -6.28 15.85 -5.09
CA ILE A 71 -5.52 16.40 -3.97
C ILE A 71 -4.05 16.34 -4.34
N GLU A 72 -3.40 17.49 -4.36
CA GLU A 72 -1.97 17.64 -4.65
C GLU A 72 -1.19 17.91 -3.36
N GLY A 73 -0.08 17.18 -3.17
CA GLY A 73 0.80 17.30 -2.01
C GLY A 73 1.52 16.02 -1.69
N ASP A 74 2.28 16.02 -0.60
CA ASP A 74 2.87 14.79 -0.06
C ASP A 74 1.77 13.78 0.30
N ASN A 75 1.81 12.61 -0.33
CA ASN A 75 0.72 11.65 -0.20
C ASN A 75 0.62 11.01 1.20
N LEU A 76 1.71 10.92 1.97
CA LEU A 76 1.65 10.45 3.36
C LEU A 76 0.92 11.47 4.24
N GLU A 77 1.22 12.76 4.08
CA GLU A 77 0.52 13.82 4.80
C GLU A 77 -0.95 13.91 4.38
N VAL A 78 -1.24 13.80 3.09
CA VAL A 78 -2.62 13.77 2.58
C VAL A 78 -3.41 12.60 3.16
N LEU A 79 -2.84 11.40 3.18
CA LEU A 79 -3.50 10.21 3.77
C LEU A 79 -3.82 10.41 5.25
N LYS A 80 -2.94 11.06 6.02
CA LYS A 80 -3.19 11.40 7.42
C LYS A 80 -4.38 12.33 7.57
N LEU A 81 -4.45 13.40 6.76
CA LEU A 81 -5.57 14.36 6.77
C LEU A 81 -6.89 13.70 6.37
N LEU A 82 -6.87 12.79 5.42
CA LEU A 82 -8.07 12.07 4.98
C LEU A 82 -8.68 11.18 6.07
N GLN A 83 -7.92 10.77 7.08
CA GLN A 83 -8.47 9.97 8.17
C GLN A 83 -9.55 10.69 8.98
N GLU A 84 -9.55 12.03 9.03
CA GLU A 84 -10.55 12.80 9.77
C GLU A 84 -11.96 12.61 9.17
N ASP A 85 -12.07 12.66 7.83
CA ASP A 85 -13.36 12.64 7.15
C ASP A 85 -13.70 11.29 6.50
N TYR A 86 -12.69 10.47 6.19
CA TYR A 86 -12.84 9.25 5.40
C TYR A 86 -12.48 7.96 6.14
N LEU A 87 -12.36 7.98 7.47
CA LEU A 87 -12.12 6.78 8.27
C LEU A 87 -13.19 5.72 7.98
N GLY A 88 -12.78 4.53 7.54
CA GLY A 88 -13.69 3.44 7.24
C GLY A 88 -14.72 3.74 6.14
N SER A 89 -14.43 4.67 5.21
CA SER A 89 -15.38 5.14 4.20
C SER A 89 -15.03 4.76 2.78
N ILE A 90 -13.78 4.35 2.50
CA ILE A 90 -13.29 4.08 1.15
C ILE A 90 -13.61 2.63 0.76
N LYS A 91 -14.28 2.47 -0.38
CA LYS A 91 -14.65 1.14 -0.90
C LYS A 91 -13.50 0.46 -1.63
N LEU A 92 -12.72 1.23 -2.39
CA LEU A 92 -11.63 0.72 -3.20
C LEU A 92 -10.47 1.72 -3.19
N ILE A 93 -9.26 1.20 -2.97
CA ILE A 93 -8.01 1.91 -3.15
C ILE A 93 -7.25 1.20 -4.27
N TYR A 94 -6.74 1.97 -5.24
CA TYR A 94 -5.81 1.48 -6.25
C TYR A 94 -4.54 2.32 -6.18
N ILE A 95 -3.40 1.66 -6.09
CA ILE A 95 -2.10 2.33 -6.10
C ILE A 95 -1.16 1.68 -7.10
N ASP A 96 -0.34 2.52 -7.70
CA ASP A 96 0.73 2.19 -8.62
C ASP A 96 2.01 2.83 -8.07
N PRO A 97 2.69 2.16 -7.12
CA PRO A 97 3.88 2.70 -6.47
C PRO A 97 5.11 2.57 -7.37
N PRO A 98 6.24 3.22 -7.04
CA PRO A 98 7.51 2.89 -7.66
C PRO A 98 7.82 1.41 -7.49
N TYR A 99 8.21 0.73 -8.57
CA TYR A 99 8.51 -0.71 -8.57
C TYR A 99 9.89 -1.04 -8.02
N ASN A 100 10.69 -0.01 -7.76
CA ASN A 100 12.05 -0.12 -7.23
C ASN A 100 13.01 -0.85 -8.19
N THR A 101 12.94 -0.53 -9.47
CA THR A 101 13.76 -1.14 -10.53
C THR A 101 15.22 -0.65 -10.57
N GLY A 102 15.63 0.19 -9.62
CA GLY A 102 16.95 0.83 -9.58
C GLY A 102 17.06 2.09 -10.43
N LYS A 103 16.02 2.47 -11.15
CA LYS A 103 15.96 3.69 -11.97
C LYS A 103 14.91 4.69 -11.47
N GLU A 104 14.11 4.29 -10.53
CA GLU A 104 12.99 5.06 -10.01
C GLU A 104 13.36 5.76 -8.70
N PHE A 105 12.61 6.81 -8.40
CA PHE A 105 12.74 7.54 -7.15
C PHE A 105 11.82 6.91 -6.11
N VAL A 106 12.38 6.54 -4.97
CA VAL A 106 11.62 6.17 -3.77
C VAL A 106 11.59 7.40 -2.88
N TYR A 107 10.39 7.79 -2.42
CA TYR A 107 10.23 8.95 -1.55
C TYR A 107 10.93 8.70 -0.20
N PRO A 108 11.93 9.48 0.19
CA PRO A 108 12.55 9.35 1.49
C PRO A 108 11.62 9.94 2.55
N ASP A 109 10.97 9.08 3.31
CA ASP A 109 10.22 9.52 4.49
C ASP A 109 11.22 9.94 5.57
N LYS A 110 11.22 11.23 5.91
CA LYS A 110 12.18 11.84 6.84
C LYS A 110 11.82 11.49 8.28
N PHE A 111 12.33 10.36 8.77
CA PHE A 111 11.92 9.83 10.08
C PHE A 111 12.65 10.43 11.28
N ALA A 112 13.76 11.16 11.16
CA ALA A 112 14.44 11.71 12.35
C ALA A 112 15.75 12.48 12.14
N GLN A 113 16.01 13.07 10.99
CA GLN A 113 17.13 14.04 10.90
C GLN A 113 16.59 15.36 10.36
N SER A 114 17.12 16.48 10.86
CA SER A 114 16.81 17.76 10.23
C SER A 114 17.13 17.63 8.74
N THR A 115 16.22 18.07 7.92
CA THR A 115 16.27 18.03 6.46
C THR A 115 17.66 18.44 5.91
N GLU A 116 18.29 19.43 6.53
CA GLU A 116 19.60 19.97 6.12
C GLU A 116 20.79 19.03 6.34
N VAL A 117 20.78 18.23 7.41
CA VAL A 117 21.90 17.32 7.73
C VAL A 117 21.87 16.09 6.84
N TYR A 118 20.66 15.55 6.57
CA TYR A 118 20.49 14.41 5.66
C TYR A 118 20.77 14.81 4.21
N MET A 119 20.29 15.96 3.77
CA MET A 119 20.53 16.50 2.43
C MET A 119 22.02 16.70 2.14
N LYS A 120 22.79 17.21 3.10
CA LYS A 120 24.25 17.44 2.94
C LYS A 120 25.07 16.14 2.90
N HIS A 121 24.64 15.10 3.62
CA HIS A 121 25.40 13.84 3.70
C HIS A 121 25.03 12.81 2.65
N SER A 122 23.80 12.84 2.10
CA SER A 122 23.35 11.82 1.15
C SER A 122 23.76 12.11 -0.30
N GLY A 123 24.06 13.36 -0.65
CA GLY A 123 24.33 13.75 -2.04
C GLY A 123 23.19 13.45 -3.04
N GLN A 124 22.00 13.18 -2.53
CA GLN A 124 20.85 12.73 -3.31
C GLN A 124 19.87 13.86 -3.67
N PHE A 125 20.11 15.07 -3.14
CA PHE A 125 19.24 16.22 -3.34
C PHE A 125 20.04 17.41 -3.88
N ASP A 126 19.41 18.21 -4.74
CA ASP A 126 19.95 19.50 -5.16
C ASP A 126 19.77 20.58 -4.07
N GLU A 127 20.26 21.77 -4.33
CA GLU A 127 20.14 22.91 -3.40
C GLU A 127 18.69 23.35 -3.19
N GLU A 128 17.78 22.92 -4.07
CA GLU A 128 16.33 23.23 -4.06
C GLU A 128 15.52 22.13 -3.37
N GLY A 129 16.17 21.02 -2.94
CA GLY A 129 15.55 19.92 -2.23
C GLY A 129 14.93 18.85 -3.13
N ASN A 130 15.23 18.85 -4.44
CA ASN A 130 14.78 17.80 -5.36
C ASN A 130 15.72 16.60 -5.31
N ILE A 131 15.18 15.40 -5.48
CA ILE A 131 15.95 14.17 -5.54
C ILE A 131 16.73 14.12 -6.84
N ILE A 132 18.08 14.04 -6.76
CA ILE A 132 18.98 14.01 -7.92
C ILE A 132 19.49 12.62 -8.28
N SER A 133 19.28 11.60 -7.46
CA SER A 133 19.67 10.25 -7.80
C SER A 133 18.59 9.22 -7.52
N PRO A 134 18.42 8.23 -8.42
CA PRO A 134 17.48 7.13 -8.21
C PRO A 134 17.94 6.24 -7.05
N ASN A 135 17.03 5.46 -6.47
CA ASN A 135 17.35 4.42 -5.51
C ASN A 135 18.06 3.26 -6.25
N LEU A 136 19.37 3.22 -6.19
CA LEU A 136 20.17 2.24 -6.91
C LEU A 136 20.25 0.92 -6.13
N GLU A 137 20.22 -0.20 -6.83
CA GLU A 137 20.39 -1.54 -6.26
C GLU A 137 21.72 -1.70 -5.49
N SER A 138 22.75 -0.93 -5.86
CA SER A 138 24.02 -0.87 -5.13
C SER A 138 23.94 -0.19 -3.76
N ASN A 139 22.82 0.49 -3.46
CA ASN A 139 22.56 1.06 -2.15
C ASN A 139 22.20 -0.04 -1.17
N GLY A 140 22.94 -0.20 -0.07
CA GLY A 140 22.65 -1.18 0.97
C GLY A 140 21.29 -1.01 1.66
N ARG A 141 20.57 0.07 1.39
CA ARG A 141 19.21 0.37 1.87
C ARG A 141 18.13 0.26 0.80
N PHE A 142 18.44 -0.25 -0.36
CA PHE A 142 17.57 -0.29 -1.54
C PHE A 142 16.13 -0.75 -1.23
N HIS A 143 15.97 -1.95 -0.69
CA HIS A 143 14.67 -2.47 -0.27
C HIS A 143 14.14 -1.80 1.01
N THR A 144 15.03 -1.40 1.91
CA THR A 144 14.67 -0.75 3.18
C THR A 144 13.91 0.56 2.96
N ASP A 145 14.40 1.41 2.09
CA ASP A 145 13.81 2.72 1.84
C ASP A 145 12.44 2.57 1.17
N TRP A 146 12.31 1.63 0.25
CA TRP A 146 11.03 1.27 -0.37
C TRP A 146 10.03 0.72 0.66
N LEU A 147 10.46 -0.21 1.52
CA LEU A 147 9.62 -0.80 2.56
C LEU A 147 9.12 0.25 3.55
N ASN A 148 9.97 1.17 3.98
CA ASN A 148 9.59 2.25 4.89
C ASN A 148 8.53 3.18 4.26
N MET A 149 8.73 3.57 3.00
CA MET A 149 7.79 4.37 2.23
C MET A 149 6.44 3.68 2.10
N MET A 150 6.43 2.41 1.70
CA MET A 150 5.19 1.66 1.47
C MET A 150 4.45 1.32 2.76
N TYR A 151 5.18 0.92 3.80
CA TYR A 151 4.56 0.50 5.06
C TYR A 151 3.72 1.60 5.70
N SER A 152 4.24 2.82 5.77
CA SER A 152 3.53 3.96 6.37
C SER A 152 2.22 4.27 5.63
N ARG A 153 2.22 4.22 4.31
CA ARG A 153 1.06 4.49 3.46
C ARG A 153 0.01 3.37 3.52
N LEU A 154 0.45 2.13 3.45
CA LEU A 154 -0.44 0.97 3.55
C LEU A 154 -1.12 0.88 4.91
N LYS A 155 -0.39 1.22 5.99
CA LYS A 155 -0.92 1.25 7.35
C LYS A 155 -2.11 2.22 7.48
N ILE A 156 -1.99 3.41 6.91
CA ILE A 156 -3.08 4.40 6.92
C ILE A 156 -4.22 3.96 5.97
N SER A 157 -3.88 3.40 4.81
CA SER A 157 -4.85 2.92 3.84
C SER A 157 -5.81 1.90 4.43
N LEU A 158 -5.33 1.00 5.30
CA LEU A 158 -6.18 0.05 6.03
C LEU A 158 -7.25 0.77 6.86
N ASN A 159 -6.91 1.89 7.52
CA ASN A 159 -7.84 2.64 8.34
C ASN A 159 -8.95 3.30 7.50
N LEU A 160 -8.61 3.77 6.29
CA LEU A 160 -9.55 4.42 5.38
C LEU A 160 -10.55 3.45 4.77
N LEU A 161 -10.19 2.17 4.58
CA LEU A 161 -11.06 1.18 3.95
C LEU A 161 -12.31 0.88 4.78
N LYS A 162 -13.44 0.71 4.09
CA LYS A 162 -14.65 0.08 4.64
C LYS A 162 -14.38 -1.37 5.03
N LYS A 163 -15.24 -2.00 5.83
CA LYS A 163 -15.13 -3.42 6.16
C LYS A 163 -15.10 -4.30 4.92
N ASP A 164 -15.94 -4.01 3.94
CA ASP A 164 -16.02 -4.67 2.64
C ASP A 164 -15.18 -3.98 1.56
N GLY A 165 -14.19 -3.18 1.99
CA GLY A 165 -13.26 -2.45 1.13
C GLY A 165 -12.05 -3.29 0.74
N VAL A 166 -11.44 -2.94 -0.40
CA VAL A 166 -10.28 -3.64 -0.96
C VAL A 166 -9.22 -2.66 -1.43
N ILE A 167 -7.98 -3.12 -1.43
CA ILE A 167 -6.86 -2.42 -2.05
C ILE A 167 -6.26 -3.27 -3.16
N PHE A 168 -5.98 -2.64 -4.29
CA PHE A 168 -5.21 -3.19 -5.41
C PHE A 168 -3.89 -2.44 -5.54
N ILE A 169 -2.82 -3.18 -5.73
CA ILE A 169 -1.46 -2.63 -5.77
C ILE A 169 -0.73 -3.23 -6.96
N SER A 170 -0.38 -2.39 -7.94
CA SER A 170 0.48 -2.79 -9.06
C SER A 170 1.92 -2.93 -8.59
N ILE A 171 2.62 -3.94 -9.09
CA ILE A 171 4.03 -4.18 -8.78
C ILE A 171 4.63 -5.16 -9.80
N ASP A 172 5.94 -5.13 -9.97
CA ASP A 172 6.67 -6.15 -10.72
C ASP A 172 7.46 -7.10 -9.79
N GLN A 173 8.27 -7.97 -10.37
CA GLN A 173 9.04 -8.99 -9.65
C GLN A 173 10.07 -8.43 -8.66
N HIS A 174 10.47 -7.13 -8.76
CA HIS A 174 11.51 -6.57 -7.90
C HIS A 174 11.07 -6.49 -6.43
N GLU A 175 9.83 -6.11 -6.18
CA GLU A 175 9.31 -5.92 -4.81
C GLU A 175 8.02 -6.71 -4.51
N GLU A 176 7.51 -7.55 -5.40
CA GLU A 176 6.30 -8.35 -5.19
C GLU A 176 6.36 -9.15 -3.88
N ALA A 177 7.44 -9.88 -3.66
CA ALA A 177 7.62 -10.71 -2.47
C ALA A 177 7.65 -9.88 -1.17
N ASN A 178 8.28 -8.71 -1.19
CA ASN A 178 8.33 -7.80 -0.06
C ASN A 178 6.98 -7.12 0.18
N LEU A 179 6.28 -6.72 -0.89
CA LEU A 179 4.93 -6.18 -0.82
C LEU A 179 3.97 -7.15 -0.14
N LYS A 180 3.96 -8.42 -0.54
CA LYS A 180 3.10 -9.44 0.08
C LYS A 180 3.40 -9.63 1.56
N LYS A 181 4.67 -9.59 1.97
CA LYS A 181 5.04 -9.70 3.39
C LYS A 181 4.52 -8.54 4.23
N ILE A 182 4.68 -7.29 3.77
CA ILE A 182 4.15 -6.13 4.51
C ILE A 182 2.63 -6.08 4.49
N CYS A 183 1.99 -6.46 3.38
CA CYS A 183 0.54 -6.56 3.30
C CYS A 183 -0.02 -7.65 4.22
N ASN A 184 0.62 -8.81 4.31
CA ASN A 184 0.25 -9.87 5.25
C ASN A 184 0.30 -9.39 6.70
N GLU A 185 1.28 -8.54 7.04
CA GLU A 185 1.39 -7.98 8.38
C GLU A 185 0.32 -6.91 8.65
N ILE A 186 0.06 -6.04 7.69
CA ILE A 186 -0.85 -4.89 7.86
C ILE A 186 -2.32 -5.32 7.74
N PHE A 187 -2.68 -6.04 6.68
CA PHE A 187 -4.06 -6.44 6.38
C PHE A 187 -4.42 -7.80 6.98
N GLY A 188 -3.42 -8.63 7.28
CA GLY A 188 -3.58 -10.03 7.67
C GLY A 188 -3.50 -10.97 6.46
N ALA A 189 -2.76 -12.06 6.58
CA ALA A 189 -2.59 -13.05 5.49
C ALA A 189 -3.93 -13.68 5.07
N SER A 190 -4.89 -13.82 6.00
CA SER A 190 -6.24 -14.33 5.71
C SER A 190 -7.08 -13.41 4.84
N ASN A 191 -6.72 -12.13 4.73
CA ASN A 191 -7.41 -11.12 3.92
C ASN A 191 -6.81 -10.96 2.51
N PHE A 192 -5.87 -11.82 2.13
CA PHE A 192 -5.38 -11.90 0.76
C PHE A 192 -6.49 -12.40 -0.16
N VAL A 193 -6.93 -11.56 -1.12
CA VAL A 193 -8.01 -11.89 -2.06
C VAL A 193 -7.46 -12.65 -3.26
N GLY A 194 -6.31 -12.21 -3.78
CA GLY A 194 -5.69 -12.83 -4.94
C GLY A 194 -4.64 -11.91 -5.59
N GLU A 195 -4.07 -12.44 -6.66
CA GLU A 195 -3.07 -11.78 -7.48
C GLU A 195 -3.45 -11.92 -8.94
N ILE A 196 -3.51 -10.79 -9.63
CA ILE A 196 -3.78 -10.73 -11.04
C ILE A 196 -2.43 -10.68 -11.76
N ILE A 197 -2.24 -11.59 -12.70
CA ILE A 197 -1.10 -11.55 -13.61
C ILE A 197 -1.49 -10.70 -14.81
N TRP A 198 -0.85 -9.53 -14.92
CA TRP A 198 -1.08 -8.62 -16.03
C TRP A 198 -0.01 -8.84 -17.08
N GLN A 199 -0.41 -9.41 -18.21
CA GLN A 199 0.53 -9.63 -19.30
C GLN A 199 0.90 -8.28 -19.94
N SER A 200 2.18 -7.94 -19.88
CA SER A 200 2.78 -6.79 -20.55
C SER A 200 4.00 -7.27 -21.34
N ALA A 201 4.20 -6.75 -22.53
CA ALA A 201 5.39 -7.09 -23.34
C ALA A 201 6.53 -6.15 -22.93
N THR A 202 7.36 -6.55 -22.00
CA THR A 202 8.40 -5.69 -21.42
C THR A 202 9.82 -5.99 -21.88
N ASP A 203 10.11 -7.22 -22.31
CA ASP A 203 11.48 -7.62 -22.67
C ASP A 203 11.56 -8.15 -24.11
N ASN A 204 12.26 -7.39 -24.97
CA ASN A 204 12.42 -7.72 -26.37
C ASN A 204 13.57 -8.72 -26.68
N ASN A 205 14.51 -8.95 -25.74
CA ASN A 205 15.66 -9.84 -25.98
C ASN A 205 16.21 -10.42 -24.66
N PRO A 206 15.48 -11.29 -23.97
CA PRO A 206 15.98 -11.92 -22.75
C PRO A 206 17.11 -12.90 -23.10
N ARG A 207 18.12 -12.99 -22.21
CA ARG A 207 19.22 -13.97 -22.38
C ARG A 207 18.81 -15.37 -21.96
N GLN A 208 17.92 -15.51 -20.98
CA GLN A 208 17.44 -16.79 -20.43
C GLN A 208 15.92 -16.84 -20.42
N ILE A 209 15.29 -16.29 -19.38
CA ILE A 209 13.84 -16.30 -19.18
C ILE A 209 13.32 -14.89 -19.40
N SER A 210 12.31 -14.75 -20.27
CA SER A 210 11.57 -13.50 -20.45
C SER A 210 10.51 -13.38 -19.38
N THR A 211 10.46 -12.21 -18.72
CA THR A 211 9.35 -11.83 -17.85
C THR A 211 8.46 -10.87 -18.63
N GLU A 212 7.26 -11.31 -19.00
CA GLU A 212 6.31 -10.55 -19.82
C GLU A 212 5.03 -10.22 -19.05
N HIS A 213 5.15 -10.02 -17.74
CA HIS A 213 4.00 -9.74 -16.90
C HIS A 213 4.40 -8.88 -15.69
N GLU A 214 3.39 -8.25 -15.14
CA GLU A 214 3.40 -7.54 -13.86
C GLU A 214 2.31 -8.14 -12.98
N TYR A 215 2.28 -7.74 -11.72
CA TYR A 215 1.34 -8.24 -10.74
C TYR A 215 0.42 -7.11 -10.28
N ILE A 216 -0.84 -7.45 -9.99
CA ILE A 216 -1.74 -6.58 -9.24
C ILE A 216 -2.19 -7.38 -8.02
N VAL A 217 -1.63 -7.04 -6.87
CA VAL A 217 -1.89 -7.73 -5.60
C VAL A 217 -3.15 -7.13 -4.96
N CYS A 218 -4.09 -7.98 -4.52
CA CYS A 218 -5.33 -7.56 -3.90
C CYS A 218 -5.48 -8.08 -2.47
N TYR A 219 -5.78 -7.16 -1.54
CA TYR A 219 -6.15 -7.44 -0.16
C TYR A 219 -7.49 -6.82 0.19
N ALA A 220 -8.27 -7.54 1.00
CA ALA A 220 -9.46 -7.00 1.63
C ALA A 220 -9.13 -6.40 3.01
N LYS A 221 -9.97 -5.50 3.51
CA LYS A 221 -9.95 -5.15 4.92
C LYS A 221 -10.45 -6.30 5.78
N ASP A 222 -11.56 -6.93 5.36
CA ASP A 222 -12.11 -8.17 5.92
C ASP A 222 -12.69 -9.00 4.79
N ILE A 223 -12.07 -10.13 4.49
CA ILE A 223 -12.48 -10.99 3.37
C ILE A 223 -13.87 -11.60 3.58
N ASN A 224 -14.31 -11.76 4.83
CA ASN A 224 -15.61 -12.32 5.15
C ASN A 224 -16.76 -11.36 4.83
N GLU A 225 -16.48 -10.07 4.73
CA GLU A 225 -17.47 -9.04 4.36
C GLU A 225 -17.55 -8.83 2.84
N LEU A 226 -16.64 -9.45 2.04
CA LEU A 226 -16.67 -9.32 0.59
C LEU A 226 -17.78 -10.18 -0.03
N SER A 227 -18.65 -9.51 -0.79
CA SER A 227 -19.55 -10.22 -1.71
C SER A 227 -18.79 -10.76 -2.92
N PRO A 228 -19.22 -11.89 -3.51
CA PRO A 228 -18.62 -12.39 -4.75
C PRO A 228 -18.68 -11.35 -5.88
N TRP A 229 -17.57 -11.19 -6.59
CA TRP A 229 -17.51 -10.32 -7.77
C TRP A 229 -17.98 -11.10 -8.99
N LEU A 230 -19.23 -10.88 -9.37
CA LEU A 230 -19.85 -11.56 -10.49
C LEU A 230 -19.91 -10.62 -11.70
N ILE A 231 -19.37 -11.08 -12.82
CA ILE A 231 -19.52 -10.42 -14.10
C ILE A 231 -20.50 -11.26 -14.94
N GLU A 232 -21.61 -10.68 -15.37
CA GLU A 232 -22.52 -11.33 -16.28
C GLU A 232 -21.83 -11.63 -17.61
N SER A 233 -21.78 -12.91 -17.98
CA SER A 233 -21.28 -13.31 -19.27
C SER A 233 -22.28 -12.95 -20.38
N LYS A 234 -21.88 -12.10 -21.33
CA LYS A 234 -22.70 -11.80 -22.50
C LYS A 234 -23.10 -13.06 -23.30
N LYS A 235 -22.26 -14.12 -23.25
CA LYS A 235 -22.55 -15.41 -23.89
C LYS A 235 -23.59 -16.21 -23.12
N ALA A 236 -23.71 -16.04 -21.81
CA ALA A 236 -24.73 -16.72 -21.00
C ALA A 236 -26.13 -16.14 -21.21
N GLN A 237 -26.24 -14.89 -21.68
CA GLN A 237 -27.52 -14.23 -21.89
C GLN A 237 -28.39 -14.96 -22.95
N SER A 238 -27.78 -15.51 -24.01
CA SER A 238 -28.48 -16.33 -24.99
C SER A 238 -29.03 -17.64 -24.40
N ILE A 239 -28.25 -18.28 -23.51
CA ILE A 239 -28.63 -19.50 -22.81
C ILE A 239 -29.78 -19.23 -21.85
N ILE A 240 -29.71 -18.14 -21.07
CA ILE A 240 -30.74 -17.72 -20.14
C ILE A 240 -32.05 -17.42 -20.90
N THR A 241 -31.96 -16.75 -22.03
CA THR A 241 -33.12 -16.45 -22.88
C THR A 241 -33.79 -17.73 -23.40
N GLN A 242 -33.00 -18.68 -23.92
CA GLN A 242 -33.52 -19.97 -24.37
C GLN A 242 -34.14 -20.78 -23.22
N TYR A 243 -33.49 -20.81 -22.05
CA TYR A 243 -34.03 -21.46 -20.88
C TYR A 243 -35.38 -20.89 -20.45
N ASN A 244 -35.51 -19.56 -20.42
CA ASN A 244 -36.77 -18.90 -20.08
C ASN A 244 -37.90 -19.18 -21.09
N ILE A 245 -37.58 -19.26 -22.38
CA ILE A 245 -38.54 -19.64 -23.43
C ILE A 245 -39.02 -21.06 -23.21
N ILE A 246 -38.12 -22.02 -23.02
CA ILE A 246 -38.47 -23.44 -22.78
C ILE A 246 -39.29 -23.58 -21.49
N LYS A 247 -38.89 -22.89 -20.43
CA LYS A 247 -39.64 -22.89 -19.14
C LYS A 247 -41.08 -22.38 -19.29
N SER A 248 -41.26 -21.25 -20.03
CA SER A 248 -42.57 -20.68 -20.29
C SER A 248 -43.46 -21.57 -21.13
N GLN A 249 -42.92 -22.32 -22.08
CA GLN A 249 -43.63 -23.28 -22.91
C GLN A 249 -44.09 -24.52 -22.13
N ASN A 250 -43.28 -24.99 -21.16
CA ASN A 250 -43.60 -26.13 -20.35
C ASN A 250 -44.56 -25.80 -19.19
N SER A 251 -44.53 -24.56 -18.67
CA SER A 251 -45.50 -24.10 -17.64
C SER A 251 -46.92 -23.90 -18.18
N ARG A 252 -47.14 -23.92 -19.49
CA ARG A 252 -48.49 -23.87 -20.10
C ARG A 252 -49.06 -25.23 -20.41
N LYS A 253 -48.37 -26.33 -20.07
CA LYS A 253 -48.82 -27.71 -20.31
C LYS A 253 -49.31 -28.43 -19.04
N ASN A 254 -49.31 -27.75 -17.91
CA ASN A 254 -49.95 -28.14 -16.67
C ASN A 254 -51.03 -27.10 -16.35
#